data_960fedb60c9f0a8aec5cd17d467ad8a8
#
_entry.id   960fedb60c9f0a8aec5cd17d467ad8a8
#
_cell.length_a   1.000
_cell.length_b   1.000
_cell.length_c   1.000
_cell.angle_alpha   90.00
_cell.angle_beta   90.00
_cell.angle_gamma   90.00
#
_symmetry.space_group_name_H-M   'P 1'
#
loop_
_entity.id
_entity.type
_entity.pdbx_description
1 polymer ?
#
loop_
_entity_poly.entity_id
_entity_poly.type
_entity_poly.pdbx_seq_one_letter_code
_entity_poly.pdbx_strand_id
1 'polypeptide(L)'
;MYRNSVIRSAALAFAISLSLGAPSAFAADQATASASTTAVQRKAVAQGLYELAFSPKQNAVFVASSGGFGDAAGPSQVLRLNPDTLAVETAIPLERKAFGVVLDDANNRLYVGNTVDTSVTVVDTATNKSVGIVQLMEKKVGKDGKAAYTHDLRELVVDGANNRLYVTGHSGEGSVLFVVDTQSLKVINTIPGLGNAKAPGLALDAKAKRVYTSNLLAEVVTVGTDSGKVEQRFKVSAEQPMNIALDPAGKRLFVTDQGSEMIRKYQASSSGFESKHPGQRVLVLDRTTGKELASIPTDAGPLGILLDAQRKRLYVTNRDGGTVTAYNSDTYKQVATYAVPTHPNSLALDAKKNVLYVTVKNGDSEPKGSEESVARIAL
;
A
#
# COMPACT_ATOMS: atom_id res chain seq x y z
N MET A 1 58.20 22.06 41.33
CA MET A 1 58.87 21.10 42.24
C MET A 1 58.62 19.72 41.68
N TYR A 2 59.60 19.15 41.04
CA TYR A 2 60.33 17.91 41.29
C TYR A 2 59.42 16.68 41.52
N ARG A 3 59.55 15.50 40.88
CA ARG A 3 60.75 14.80 40.34
C ARG A 3 60.35 13.67 39.40
N ASN A 4 61.19 13.47 38.40
CA ASN A 4 61.31 12.28 37.54
C ASN A 4 61.60 10.99 38.33
N SER A 5 61.17 9.85 37.84
CA SER A 5 61.96 8.61 37.97
C SER A 5 61.73 7.66 36.79
N VAL A 6 62.82 7.40 36.10
CA VAL A 6 63.05 6.40 35.03
C VAL A 6 63.70 5.19 35.66
N ILE A 7 63.28 3.95 35.32
CA ILE A 7 64.10 2.71 35.38
C ILE A 7 63.47 1.72 34.37
N ARG A 8 64.02 1.46 33.23
CA ARG A 8 64.99 0.49 32.70
C ARG A 8 64.58 -0.96 32.74
N SER A 9 64.36 -1.49 31.56
CA SER A 9 64.78 -2.73 30.86
C SER A 9 65.06 -4.00 31.68
N ALA A 10 64.47 -5.10 31.21
CA ALA A 10 65.17 -6.40 31.07
C ALA A 10 64.54 -7.24 29.97
N ALA A 11 65.30 -7.51 28.93
CA ALA A 11 64.99 -8.48 27.89
C ALA A 11 65.34 -9.87 28.44
N LEU A 12 64.53 -10.89 28.15
CA LEU A 12 64.94 -12.28 28.21
C LEU A 12 64.44 -12.97 26.96
N ALA A 13 65.39 -13.36 26.12
CA ALA A 13 65.23 -14.19 24.98
C ALA A 13 65.20 -15.66 25.42
N PHE A 14 64.21 -16.44 24.93
CA PHE A 14 64.32 -17.88 24.86
C PHE A 14 63.94 -18.35 23.47
N ALA A 15 64.89 -19.03 22.88
CA ALA A 15 64.79 -19.64 21.56
C ALA A 15 64.31 -21.08 21.62
N ILE A 16 63.79 -21.55 20.47
CA ILE A 16 63.76 -22.95 19.97
C ILE A 16 62.51 -23.73 20.39
N SER A 17 61.66 -24.13 19.42
CA SER A 17 61.94 -25.28 18.52
C SER A 17 60.91 -25.29 17.37
N LEU A 18 61.39 -25.48 16.14
CA LEU A 18 60.61 -25.78 14.94
C LEU A 18 59.95 -27.18 15.11
N SER A 19 58.62 -27.24 14.94
CA SER A 19 57.93 -28.41 14.48
C SER A 19 57.12 -28.04 13.24
N LEU A 20 57.52 -28.59 12.11
CA LEU A 20 56.80 -28.54 10.85
C LEU A 20 55.47 -29.31 11.00
N GLY A 21 54.36 -28.58 11.16
CA GLY A 21 53.03 -29.09 10.99
C GLY A 21 52.42 -28.45 9.74
N ALA A 22 52.11 -29.25 8.71
CA ALA A 22 51.47 -28.77 7.51
C ALA A 22 50.11 -28.15 7.84
N PRO A 23 49.75 -26.97 7.30
CA PRO A 23 48.42 -26.43 7.46
C PRO A 23 47.47 -27.23 6.53
N SER A 24 46.53 -27.96 7.10
CA SER A 24 45.35 -28.42 6.40
C SER A 24 44.54 -27.19 6.00
N ALA A 25 44.57 -26.84 4.73
CA ALA A 25 43.73 -25.82 4.15
C ALA A 25 42.27 -26.33 4.19
N PHE A 26 41.50 -25.93 5.20
CA PHE A 26 40.03 -25.93 5.09
C PHE A 26 39.69 -24.85 4.08
N ALA A 27 39.44 -25.26 2.84
CA ALA A 27 38.75 -24.44 1.87
C ALA A 27 37.34 -24.16 2.43
N ALA A 28 37.15 -22.97 3.02
CA ALA A 28 35.83 -22.46 3.26
C ALA A 28 35.21 -22.19 1.88
N ASP A 29 34.32 -23.08 1.48
CA ASP A 29 33.43 -22.90 0.33
C ASP A 29 32.56 -21.67 0.62
N GLN A 30 33.08 -20.48 0.28
CA GLN A 30 32.24 -19.30 0.17
C GLN A 30 31.40 -19.50 -1.09
N ALA A 31 30.23 -20.13 -0.89
CA ALA A 31 29.14 -20.02 -1.82
C ALA A 31 28.82 -18.52 -1.95
N THR A 32 29.45 -17.87 -2.91
CA THR A 32 29.00 -16.57 -3.41
C THR A 32 27.61 -16.79 -3.95
N ALA A 33 26.62 -16.52 -3.10
CA ALA A 33 25.24 -16.35 -3.55
C ALA A 33 25.32 -15.27 -4.63
N SER A 34 25.27 -15.69 -5.88
CA SER A 34 25.06 -14.80 -7.03
C SER A 34 23.76 -14.07 -6.74
N ALA A 35 23.87 -12.81 -6.31
CA ALA A 35 22.73 -11.93 -6.23
C ALA A 35 22.23 -11.80 -7.66
N SER A 36 21.20 -12.58 -7.99
CA SER A 36 20.39 -12.38 -9.18
C SER A 36 19.97 -10.91 -9.11
N THR A 37 20.53 -10.07 -9.95
CA THR A 37 20.09 -8.69 -10.11
C THR A 37 18.68 -8.77 -10.70
N THR A 38 17.69 -8.86 -9.84
CA THR A 38 16.29 -8.84 -10.22
C THR A 38 16.06 -7.53 -10.96
N ALA A 39 15.82 -7.62 -12.26
CA ALA A 39 15.74 -6.46 -13.12
C ALA A 39 14.48 -5.67 -12.78
N VAL A 40 14.65 -4.51 -12.15
CA VAL A 40 13.59 -3.51 -12.01
C VAL A 40 13.57 -2.68 -13.29
N GLN A 41 12.52 -2.86 -14.08
CA GLN A 41 12.23 -2.00 -15.23
C GLN A 41 11.33 -0.86 -14.77
N ARG A 42 11.61 0.37 -15.16
CA ARG A 42 10.80 1.53 -14.81
C ARG A 42 10.52 2.40 -16.03
N LYS A 43 9.30 2.95 -16.14
CA LYS A 43 8.89 3.83 -17.22
C LYS A 43 8.02 4.96 -16.73
N ALA A 44 8.36 6.20 -17.09
CA ALA A 44 7.51 7.36 -16.90
C ALA A 44 6.31 7.26 -17.85
N VAL A 45 5.10 7.54 -17.36
CA VAL A 45 3.87 7.29 -18.13
C VAL A 45 2.85 8.42 -18.04
N ALA A 46 2.71 9.11 -16.91
CA ALA A 46 1.86 10.29 -16.73
C ALA A 46 2.13 10.93 -15.36
N GLN A 47 1.64 12.15 -15.17
CA GLN A 47 1.65 12.82 -13.88
C GLN A 47 0.47 12.40 -13.00
N GLY A 48 0.64 12.48 -11.67
CA GLY A 48 -0.41 12.22 -10.70
C GLY A 48 -0.88 10.77 -10.65
N LEU A 49 0.03 9.82 -10.73
CA LEU A 49 -0.28 8.39 -10.59
C LEU A 49 -0.68 8.06 -9.14
N TYR A 50 -1.64 7.15 -8.98
CA TYR A 50 -2.04 6.66 -7.66
C TYR A 50 -2.04 5.14 -7.61
N GLU A 51 -3.16 4.49 -7.87
CA GLU A 51 -3.26 3.04 -7.78
C GLU A 51 -3.26 2.38 -9.14
N LEU A 52 -2.98 1.09 -9.12
CA LEU A 52 -2.94 0.26 -10.31
C LEU A 52 -3.52 -1.13 -10.05
N ALA A 53 -3.99 -1.78 -11.11
CA ALA A 53 -4.46 -3.14 -11.10
C ALA A 53 -3.94 -3.90 -12.33
N PHE A 54 -3.61 -5.18 -12.15
CA PHE A 54 -3.27 -6.07 -13.27
C PHE A 54 -4.48 -6.93 -13.64
N SER A 55 -4.82 -6.95 -14.93
CA SER A 55 -5.86 -7.79 -15.49
C SER A 55 -5.23 -9.00 -16.22
N PRO A 56 -5.32 -10.20 -15.65
CA PRO A 56 -4.95 -11.42 -16.36
C PRO A 56 -5.75 -11.63 -17.64
N LYS A 57 -7.06 -11.29 -17.61
CA LYS A 57 -7.97 -11.47 -18.74
C LYS A 57 -7.63 -10.57 -19.93
N GLN A 58 -7.27 -9.32 -19.66
CA GLN A 58 -6.90 -8.34 -20.67
C GLN A 58 -5.39 -8.35 -20.97
N ASN A 59 -4.59 -9.08 -20.17
CA ASN A 59 -3.13 -9.04 -20.17
C ASN A 59 -2.62 -7.58 -20.20
N ALA A 60 -3.07 -6.78 -19.22
CA ALA A 60 -2.79 -5.36 -19.17
C ALA A 60 -2.68 -4.85 -17.73
N VAL A 61 -1.91 -3.79 -17.52
CA VAL A 61 -1.89 -3.02 -16.27
C VAL A 61 -2.73 -1.76 -16.45
N PHE A 62 -3.70 -1.55 -15.58
CA PHE A 62 -4.52 -0.34 -15.54
C PHE A 62 -4.04 0.56 -14.41
N VAL A 63 -3.77 1.82 -14.71
CA VAL A 63 -3.17 2.77 -13.76
C VAL A 63 -4.03 4.03 -13.69
N ALA A 64 -4.45 4.41 -12.49
CA ALA A 64 -5.14 5.67 -12.25
C ALA A 64 -4.16 6.85 -12.27
N SER A 65 -4.46 7.85 -13.08
CA SER A 65 -3.75 9.12 -13.13
C SER A 65 -4.74 10.27 -12.91
N SER A 66 -4.55 11.00 -11.83
CA SER A 66 -5.35 12.21 -11.55
C SER A 66 -4.98 13.40 -12.45
N GLY A 67 -3.89 13.28 -13.19
CA GLY A 67 -3.30 14.40 -13.93
C GLY A 67 -2.65 15.46 -13.05
N GLY A 68 -2.56 15.24 -11.71
CA GLY A 68 -2.05 16.23 -10.76
C GLY A 68 -3.05 17.33 -10.42
N PHE A 69 -2.55 18.41 -9.82
CA PHE A 69 -3.35 19.55 -9.32
C PHE A 69 -2.71 20.88 -9.71
N GLY A 70 -3.52 21.96 -9.66
CA GLY A 70 -3.09 23.33 -9.97
C GLY A 70 -2.93 23.58 -11.47
N ASP A 71 -2.19 24.64 -11.82
CA ASP A 71 -2.07 25.13 -13.19
C ASP A 71 -1.31 24.18 -14.13
N ALA A 72 -0.46 23.33 -13.57
CA ALA A 72 0.29 22.31 -14.31
C ALA A 72 -0.46 20.95 -14.42
N ALA A 73 -1.75 20.91 -14.05
CA ALA A 73 -2.52 19.68 -14.09
C ALA A 73 -2.80 19.23 -15.53
N GLY A 74 -2.49 17.99 -15.82
CA GLY A 74 -2.87 17.31 -17.05
C GLY A 74 -4.26 16.65 -16.95
N PRO A 75 -4.65 15.85 -17.94
CA PRO A 75 -5.92 15.15 -17.96
C PRO A 75 -5.99 14.07 -16.90
N SER A 76 -7.16 13.89 -16.30
CA SER A 76 -7.46 12.71 -15.51
C SER A 76 -7.79 11.53 -16.42
N GLN A 77 -7.23 10.37 -16.15
CA GLN A 77 -7.36 9.21 -17.03
C GLN A 77 -7.04 7.89 -16.32
N VAL A 78 -7.45 6.78 -16.91
CA VAL A 78 -6.88 5.47 -16.65
C VAL A 78 -5.97 5.11 -17.83
N LEU A 79 -4.72 4.80 -17.53
CA LEU A 79 -3.78 4.28 -18.54
C LEU A 79 -3.88 2.77 -18.58
N ARG A 80 -4.01 2.22 -19.80
CA ARG A 80 -3.78 0.81 -20.09
C ARG A 80 -2.36 0.64 -20.55
N LEU A 81 -1.56 -0.14 -19.83
CA LEU A 81 -0.16 -0.40 -20.15
C LEU A 81 0.04 -1.83 -20.60
N ASN A 82 0.96 -2.01 -21.55
CA ASN A 82 1.53 -3.30 -21.87
C ASN A 82 2.29 -3.84 -20.64
N PRO A 83 2.01 -5.07 -20.16
CA PRO A 83 2.57 -5.58 -18.91
C PRO A 83 4.07 -5.95 -19.01
N ASP A 84 4.59 -6.17 -20.22
CA ASP A 84 5.98 -6.56 -20.41
C ASP A 84 6.89 -5.34 -20.67
N THR A 85 6.40 -4.31 -21.37
CA THR A 85 7.18 -3.13 -21.77
C THR A 85 6.82 -1.85 -21.05
N LEU A 86 5.71 -1.85 -20.29
CA LEU A 86 5.10 -0.68 -19.64
C LEU A 86 4.74 0.45 -20.66
N ALA A 87 4.66 0.13 -21.93
CA ALA A 87 4.20 1.10 -22.95
C ALA A 87 2.71 1.42 -22.72
N VAL A 88 2.35 2.69 -22.82
CA VAL A 88 0.95 3.12 -22.83
C VAL A 88 0.32 2.66 -24.14
N GLU A 89 -0.65 1.73 -24.04
CA GLU A 89 -1.41 1.24 -25.19
C GLU A 89 -2.66 2.09 -25.44
N THR A 90 -3.28 2.56 -24.34
CA THR A 90 -4.50 3.37 -24.40
C THR A 90 -4.57 4.30 -23.19
N ALA A 91 -4.98 5.53 -23.40
CA ALA A 91 -5.38 6.47 -22.39
C ALA A 91 -6.91 6.60 -22.40
N ILE A 92 -7.55 6.26 -21.29
CA ILE A 92 -9.01 6.32 -21.12
C ILE A 92 -9.33 7.61 -20.37
N PRO A 93 -9.86 8.64 -21.03
CA PRO A 93 -10.13 9.92 -20.37
C PRO A 93 -11.26 9.78 -19.33
N LEU A 94 -11.12 10.47 -18.23
CA LEU A 94 -12.12 10.51 -17.17
C LEU A 94 -12.55 11.96 -16.91
N GLU A 95 -13.83 12.15 -16.58
CA GLU A 95 -14.40 13.45 -16.22
C GLU A 95 -13.94 13.93 -14.84
N ARG A 96 -13.57 13.00 -13.96
CA ARG A 96 -13.20 13.25 -12.58
C ARG A 96 -11.83 12.70 -12.25
N LYS A 97 -11.16 13.30 -11.26
CA LYS A 97 -9.79 12.90 -10.89
C LYS A 97 -9.74 11.47 -10.37
N ALA A 98 -8.85 10.67 -10.95
CA ALA A 98 -8.66 9.26 -10.65
C ALA A 98 -7.61 9.04 -9.55
N PHE A 99 -7.95 8.19 -8.57
CA PHE A 99 -7.07 7.86 -7.44
C PHE A 99 -7.00 6.34 -7.17
N GLY A 100 -7.85 5.82 -6.28
CA GLY A 100 -7.93 4.41 -5.95
C GLY A 100 -8.54 3.60 -7.09
N VAL A 101 -8.13 2.33 -7.23
CA VAL A 101 -8.73 1.42 -8.20
C VAL A 101 -8.96 0.04 -7.61
N VAL A 102 -10.06 -0.59 -8.02
CA VAL A 102 -10.27 -2.03 -7.83
C VAL A 102 -10.82 -2.65 -9.10
N LEU A 103 -10.29 -3.83 -9.44
CA LEU A 103 -10.63 -4.55 -10.65
C LEU A 103 -11.53 -5.75 -10.35
N ASP A 104 -12.67 -5.81 -11.02
CA ASP A 104 -13.48 -7.01 -11.23
C ASP A 104 -13.15 -7.57 -12.63
N ASP A 105 -12.09 -8.37 -12.69
CA ASP A 105 -11.56 -8.88 -13.94
C ASP A 105 -12.55 -9.82 -14.65
N ALA A 106 -13.32 -10.59 -13.87
CA ALA A 106 -14.33 -11.50 -14.41
C ALA A 106 -15.40 -10.75 -15.22
N ASN A 107 -15.84 -9.60 -14.73
CA ASN A 107 -16.88 -8.78 -15.32
C ASN A 107 -16.35 -7.66 -16.23
N ASN A 108 -15.03 -7.57 -16.47
CA ASN A 108 -14.35 -6.50 -17.21
C ASN A 108 -14.69 -5.10 -16.66
N ARG A 109 -14.68 -4.94 -15.34
CA ARG A 109 -14.98 -3.66 -14.70
C ARG A 109 -13.82 -3.21 -13.82
N LEU A 110 -13.35 -1.99 -14.07
CA LEU A 110 -12.45 -1.28 -13.19
C LEU A 110 -13.23 -0.15 -12.52
N TYR A 111 -13.27 -0.16 -11.20
CA TYR A 111 -13.88 0.90 -10.40
C TYR A 111 -12.80 1.85 -9.96
N VAL A 112 -12.98 3.14 -10.26
CA VAL A 112 -11.99 4.20 -10.03
C VAL A 112 -12.56 5.19 -9.03
N GLY A 113 -11.93 5.31 -7.87
CA GLY A 113 -12.31 6.27 -6.83
C GLY A 113 -11.96 7.70 -7.25
N ASN A 114 -12.95 8.58 -7.24
CA ASN A 114 -12.77 10.00 -7.47
C ASN A 114 -12.81 10.71 -6.11
N THR A 115 -11.65 10.76 -5.46
CA THR A 115 -11.50 11.14 -4.04
C THR A 115 -12.16 12.49 -3.73
N VAL A 116 -11.84 13.53 -4.51
CA VAL A 116 -12.31 14.89 -4.25
C VAL A 116 -13.77 15.14 -4.66
N ASP A 117 -14.34 14.21 -5.45
CA ASP A 117 -15.73 14.28 -5.93
C ASP A 117 -16.66 13.30 -5.23
N THR A 118 -16.16 12.53 -4.26
CA THR A 118 -16.89 11.49 -3.53
C THR A 118 -17.75 10.61 -4.45
N SER A 119 -17.13 10.10 -5.49
CA SER A 119 -17.79 9.31 -6.53
C SER A 119 -16.88 8.21 -7.05
N VAL A 120 -17.44 7.28 -7.82
CA VAL A 120 -16.70 6.20 -8.48
C VAL A 120 -16.99 6.25 -9.96
N THR A 121 -15.94 6.36 -10.79
CA THR A 121 -16.04 6.15 -12.23
C THR A 121 -15.91 4.66 -12.53
N VAL A 122 -16.76 4.12 -13.40
CA VAL A 122 -16.73 2.74 -13.85
C VAL A 122 -16.16 2.68 -15.25
N VAL A 123 -15.11 1.90 -15.45
CA VAL A 123 -14.45 1.68 -16.75
C VAL A 123 -14.66 0.24 -17.19
N ASP A 124 -15.04 0.05 -18.43
CA ASP A 124 -15.07 -1.25 -19.08
C ASP A 124 -13.67 -1.54 -19.65
N THR A 125 -13.00 -2.56 -19.11
CA THR A 125 -11.62 -2.91 -19.46
C THR A 125 -11.50 -3.65 -20.80
N ALA A 126 -12.58 -4.21 -21.31
CA ALA A 126 -12.59 -4.87 -22.62
C ALA A 126 -12.71 -3.84 -23.76
N THR A 127 -13.49 -2.78 -23.56
CA THR A 127 -13.71 -1.72 -24.56
C THR A 127 -12.83 -0.49 -24.34
N ASN A 128 -12.17 -0.39 -23.17
CA ASN A 128 -11.38 0.76 -22.75
C ASN A 128 -12.20 2.08 -22.74
N LYS A 129 -13.40 2.02 -22.19
CA LYS A 129 -14.31 3.17 -22.11
C LYS A 129 -14.85 3.37 -20.72
N SER A 130 -15.03 4.63 -20.31
CA SER A 130 -15.87 4.95 -19.14
C SER A 130 -17.33 4.63 -19.48
N VAL A 131 -18.01 3.91 -18.59
CA VAL A 131 -19.40 3.46 -18.76
C VAL A 131 -20.37 4.10 -17.79
N GLY A 132 -19.88 4.86 -16.82
CA GLY A 132 -20.72 5.59 -15.87
C GLY A 132 -19.97 6.14 -14.67
N ILE A 133 -20.65 7.00 -13.94
CA ILE A 133 -20.19 7.56 -12.66
C ILE A 133 -21.25 7.31 -11.60
N VAL A 134 -20.84 6.75 -10.46
CA VAL A 134 -21.68 6.56 -9.28
C VAL A 134 -21.37 7.69 -8.30
N GLN A 135 -22.29 8.63 -8.10
CA GLN A 135 -22.18 9.61 -7.04
C GLN A 135 -22.50 8.94 -5.71
N LEU A 136 -21.60 8.98 -4.73
CA LEU A 136 -21.77 8.29 -3.46
C LEU A 136 -22.51 9.12 -2.41
N MET A 137 -22.42 10.44 -2.50
CA MET A 137 -23.16 11.36 -1.65
C MET A 137 -23.39 12.70 -2.35
N GLU A 138 -24.34 13.47 -1.87
CA GLU A 138 -24.56 14.83 -2.31
C GLU A 138 -23.69 15.84 -1.53
N LYS A 139 -23.45 16.99 -2.13
CA LYS A 139 -22.76 18.10 -1.47
C LYS A 139 -23.62 18.62 -0.32
N LYS A 140 -22.98 18.96 0.79
CA LYS A 140 -23.60 19.67 1.92
C LYS A 140 -23.15 21.11 1.94
N VAL A 141 -24.06 22.01 2.27
CA VAL A 141 -23.74 23.43 2.46
C VAL A 141 -23.05 23.58 3.82
N GLY A 142 -21.81 24.05 3.81
CA GLY A 142 -21.03 24.31 5.02
C GLY A 142 -21.47 25.62 5.71
N LYS A 143 -20.83 25.90 6.85
CA LYS A 143 -21.08 27.14 7.61
C LYS A 143 -20.67 28.40 6.85
N ASP A 144 -19.77 28.26 5.88
CA ASP A 144 -19.32 29.34 4.96
C ASP A 144 -20.26 29.52 3.76
N GLY A 145 -21.39 28.85 3.71
CA GLY A 145 -22.37 28.90 2.63
C GLY A 145 -21.97 28.16 1.35
N LYS A 146 -20.81 27.49 1.34
CA LYS A 146 -20.35 26.76 0.17
C LYS A 146 -20.77 25.27 0.22
N ALA A 147 -21.20 24.77 -0.93
CA ALA A 147 -21.53 23.36 -1.07
C ALA A 147 -20.27 22.52 -1.37
N ALA A 148 -19.97 21.57 -0.49
CA ALA A 148 -18.81 20.69 -0.62
C ALA A 148 -19.15 19.26 -0.25
N TYR A 149 -18.38 18.30 -0.75
CA TYR A 149 -18.42 16.93 -0.25
C TYR A 149 -17.72 16.87 1.11
N THR A 150 -18.28 16.09 2.04
CA THR A 150 -17.77 15.98 3.41
C THR A 150 -16.85 14.78 3.61
N HIS A 151 -16.73 13.92 2.61
CA HIS A 151 -15.91 12.71 2.66
C HIS A 151 -15.01 12.65 1.43
N ASP A 152 -13.73 12.42 1.67
CA ASP A 152 -12.80 11.96 0.64
C ASP A 152 -12.90 10.44 0.49
N LEU A 153 -12.49 9.89 -0.65
CA LEU A 153 -12.39 8.44 -0.84
C LEU A 153 -10.93 7.98 -0.77
N ARG A 154 -10.74 6.69 -0.41
CA ARG A 154 -9.43 6.10 -0.53
C ARG A 154 -9.48 4.69 -1.11
N GLU A 155 -9.66 3.66 -0.29
CA GLU A 155 -9.64 2.28 -0.74
C GLU A 155 -11.00 1.81 -1.22
N LEU A 156 -10.95 0.92 -2.22
CA LEU A 156 -12.10 0.24 -2.77
C LEU A 156 -11.85 -1.27 -2.77
N VAL A 157 -12.87 -2.06 -2.48
CA VAL A 157 -12.85 -3.52 -2.68
C VAL A 157 -14.13 -3.98 -3.34
N VAL A 158 -14.04 -4.97 -4.24
CA VAL A 158 -15.19 -5.48 -5.00
C VAL A 158 -15.46 -6.95 -4.66
N ASP A 159 -16.71 -7.26 -4.39
CA ASP A 159 -17.28 -8.61 -4.34
C ASP A 159 -18.07 -8.84 -5.63
N GLY A 160 -17.37 -9.24 -6.68
CA GLY A 160 -17.98 -9.45 -7.99
C GLY A 160 -19.05 -10.56 -7.99
N ALA A 161 -18.86 -11.58 -7.15
CA ALA A 161 -19.83 -12.68 -7.04
C ALA A 161 -21.18 -12.24 -6.46
N ASN A 162 -21.17 -11.25 -5.56
CA ASN A 162 -22.37 -10.72 -4.91
C ASN A 162 -22.79 -9.35 -5.47
N ASN A 163 -22.14 -8.86 -6.54
CA ASN A 163 -22.39 -7.56 -7.16
C ASN A 163 -22.31 -6.40 -6.17
N ARG A 164 -21.25 -6.36 -5.36
CA ARG A 164 -21.04 -5.32 -4.36
C ARG A 164 -19.66 -4.66 -4.51
N LEU A 165 -19.68 -3.35 -4.47
CA LEU A 165 -18.47 -2.54 -4.32
C LEU A 165 -18.56 -1.83 -2.97
N TYR A 166 -17.49 -1.92 -2.19
CA TYR A 166 -17.33 -1.24 -0.91
C TYR A 166 -16.26 -0.15 -1.05
N VAL A 167 -16.57 1.04 -0.57
CA VAL A 167 -15.69 2.22 -0.69
C VAL A 167 -15.61 2.94 0.64
N THR A 168 -14.41 3.17 1.17
CA THR A 168 -14.26 4.00 2.36
C THR A 168 -14.41 5.47 1.99
N GLY A 169 -15.38 6.12 2.64
CA GLY A 169 -15.50 7.58 2.68
C GLY A 169 -14.94 8.07 4.00
N HIS A 170 -13.81 8.78 3.97
CA HIS A 170 -13.14 9.19 5.17
C HIS A 170 -13.31 10.68 5.49
N SER A 171 -13.65 10.95 6.74
CA SER A 171 -13.86 12.29 7.28
C SER A 171 -13.32 12.36 8.71
N GLY A 172 -12.87 13.53 9.14
CA GLY A 172 -12.53 13.77 10.54
C GLY A 172 -13.74 13.78 11.47
N GLU A 173 -14.93 14.02 10.96
CA GLU A 173 -16.19 14.08 11.71
C GLU A 173 -16.90 12.71 11.83
N GLY A 174 -16.53 11.76 10.98
CA GLY A 174 -17.09 10.40 10.99
C GLY A 174 -16.94 9.72 9.65
N SER A 175 -16.08 8.72 9.58
CA SER A 175 -15.89 7.91 8.37
C SER A 175 -17.01 6.90 8.18
N VAL A 176 -17.30 6.59 6.92
CA VAL A 176 -18.40 5.70 6.50
C VAL A 176 -17.89 4.65 5.49
N LEU A 177 -18.64 3.56 5.34
CA LEU A 177 -18.48 2.61 4.25
C LEU A 177 -19.67 2.75 3.30
N PHE A 178 -19.42 3.21 2.09
CA PHE A 178 -20.41 3.19 1.02
C PHE A 178 -20.50 1.77 0.44
N VAL A 179 -21.72 1.31 0.18
CA VAL A 179 -21.98 0.05 -0.49
C VAL A 179 -22.75 0.34 -1.78
N VAL A 180 -22.15 -0.05 -2.89
CA VAL A 180 -22.70 0.17 -4.23
C VAL A 180 -23.08 -1.19 -4.82
N ASP A 181 -24.26 -1.26 -5.43
CA ASP A 181 -24.65 -2.37 -6.28
C ASP A 181 -23.99 -2.19 -7.66
N THR A 182 -23.17 -3.16 -8.07
CA THR A 182 -22.37 -3.05 -9.29
C THR A 182 -23.13 -3.28 -10.59
N GLN A 183 -24.34 -3.82 -10.52
CA GLN A 183 -25.20 -4.00 -11.69
C GLN A 183 -26.01 -2.74 -11.98
N SER A 184 -26.66 -2.19 -10.97
CA SER A 184 -27.48 -0.97 -11.10
C SER A 184 -26.67 0.32 -11.01
N LEU A 185 -25.42 0.25 -10.57
CA LEU A 185 -24.54 1.39 -10.31
C LEU A 185 -25.17 2.41 -9.33
N LYS A 186 -25.82 1.90 -8.29
CA LYS A 186 -26.47 2.73 -7.26
C LYS A 186 -25.89 2.45 -5.88
N VAL A 187 -25.80 3.50 -5.07
CA VAL A 187 -25.54 3.34 -3.63
C VAL A 187 -26.74 2.67 -3.00
N ILE A 188 -26.55 1.54 -2.36
CA ILE A 188 -27.61 0.77 -1.69
C ILE A 188 -27.54 0.85 -0.17
N ASN A 189 -26.37 1.24 0.37
CA ASN A 189 -26.21 1.49 1.80
C ASN A 189 -25.05 2.44 2.05
N THR A 190 -25.11 3.16 3.17
CA THR A 190 -24.03 3.95 3.75
C THR A 190 -23.91 3.59 5.22
N ILE A 191 -22.84 2.88 5.58
CA ILE A 191 -22.66 2.33 6.92
C ILE A 191 -21.78 3.29 7.72
N PRO A 192 -22.32 3.97 8.74
CA PRO A 192 -21.55 4.88 9.58
C PRO A 192 -20.72 4.12 10.64
N GLY A 193 -19.92 4.88 11.39
CA GLY A 193 -19.26 4.35 12.58
C GLY A 193 -17.90 3.73 12.31
N LEU A 194 -17.21 4.09 11.23
CA LEU A 194 -15.82 3.67 11.02
C LEU A 194 -14.81 4.44 11.89
N GLY A 195 -15.28 5.43 12.65
CA GLY A 195 -14.49 6.27 13.55
C GLY A 195 -14.52 7.75 13.14
N ASN A 196 -14.33 8.64 14.14
CA ASN A 196 -14.23 10.08 13.92
C ASN A 196 -12.80 10.46 13.50
N ALA A 197 -12.27 9.76 12.51
CA ALA A 197 -10.96 9.97 11.92
C ALA A 197 -10.94 9.38 10.51
N LYS A 198 -9.92 9.71 9.74
CA LYS A 198 -9.75 9.12 8.40
C LYS A 198 -9.60 7.60 8.50
N ALA A 199 -10.29 6.87 7.62
CA ALA A 199 -10.31 5.42 7.52
C ALA A 199 -9.64 4.97 6.20
N PRO A 200 -8.28 4.87 6.16
CA PRO A 200 -7.54 4.72 4.92
C PRO A 200 -7.52 3.31 4.34
N GLY A 201 -7.54 2.26 5.15
CA GLY A 201 -7.37 0.88 4.69
C GLY A 201 -8.69 0.16 4.49
N LEU A 202 -8.72 -0.82 3.57
CA LEU A 202 -9.88 -1.66 3.33
C LEU A 202 -9.47 -3.06 2.85
N ALA A 203 -10.11 -4.10 3.38
CA ALA A 203 -9.94 -5.47 2.90
C ALA A 203 -11.27 -6.23 3.00
N LEU A 204 -11.54 -7.12 2.05
CA LEU A 204 -12.77 -7.91 1.99
C LEU A 204 -12.48 -9.39 2.23
N ASP A 205 -13.20 -9.99 3.15
CA ASP A 205 -13.35 -11.43 3.28
C ASP A 205 -14.77 -11.82 2.84
N ALA A 206 -14.94 -12.04 1.55
CA ALA A 206 -16.24 -12.38 0.97
C ALA A 206 -16.82 -13.69 1.57
N LYS A 207 -15.94 -14.68 1.87
CA LYS A 207 -16.35 -15.96 2.47
C LYS A 207 -16.84 -15.80 3.90
N ALA A 208 -16.16 -14.97 4.69
CA ALA A 208 -16.58 -14.67 6.06
C ALA A 208 -17.65 -13.56 6.12
N LYS A 209 -18.03 -12.97 4.97
CA LYS A 209 -18.98 -11.88 4.84
C LYS A 209 -18.61 -10.67 5.68
N ARG A 210 -17.35 -10.25 5.60
CA ARG A 210 -16.78 -9.15 6.39
C ARG A 210 -15.90 -8.25 5.57
N VAL A 211 -15.99 -6.98 5.87
CA VAL A 211 -15.05 -5.94 5.44
C VAL A 211 -14.28 -5.47 6.66
N TYR A 212 -12.96 -5.35 6.52
CA TYR A 212 -12.07 -4.78 7.53
C TYR A 212 -11.59 -3.42 7.06
N THR A 213 -11.62 -2.43 7.92
CA THR A 213 -11.06 -1.10 7.66
C THR A 213 -10.20 -0.64 8.81
N SER A 214 -9.16 0.11 8.51
CA SER A 214 -8.35 0.80 9.52
C SER A 214 -8.84 2.24 9.72
N ASN A 215 -8.50 2.87 10.86
CA ASN A 215 -8.67 4.30 11.02
C ASN A 215 -7.52 4.94 11.81
N LEU A 216 -7.34 6.25 11.67
CA LEU A 216 -6.26 6.99 12.33
C LEU A 216 -6.49 7.26 13.83
N LEU A 217 -7.41 6.52 14.47
CA LEU A 217 -7.55 6.41 15.93
C LEU A 217 -6.90 5.12 16.46
N ALA A 218 -5.98 4.52 15.72
CA ALA A 218 -5.34 3.26 16.04
C ALA A 218 -6.36 2.11 16.21
N GLU A 219 -7.24 1.94 15.21
CA GLU A 219 -8.27 0.91 15.24
C GLU A 219 -8.33 0.15 13.92
N VAL A 220 -8.72 -1.13 14.03
CA VAL A 220 -9.26 -1.92 12.93
C VAL A 220 -10.74 -2.19 13.23
N VAL A 221 -11.60 -1.87 12.29
CA VAL A 221 -13.05 -1.99 12.40
C VAL A 221 -13.55 -3.06 11.44
N THR A 222 -14.39 -3.96 11.93
CA THR A 222 -15.01 -5.01 11.14
C THR A 222 -16.46 -4.66 10.87
N VAL A 223 -16.85 -4.72 9.60
CA VAL A 223 -18.23 -4.49 9.12
C VAL A 223 -18.75 -5.79 8.53
N GLY A 224 -19.92 -6.24 8.97
CA GLY A 224 -20.61 -7.37 8.36
C GLY A 224 -21.27 -6.97 7.04
N THR A 225 -21.03 -7.74 5.97
CA THR A 225 -21.61 -7.42 4.65
C THR A 225 -23.11 -7.73 4.57
N ASP A 226 -23.56 -8.75 5.29
CA ASP A 226 -24.99 -9.10 5.38
C ASP A 226 -25.72 -8.21 6.39
N SER A 227 -25.12 -7.95 7.54
CA SER A 227 -25.72 -7.13 8.59
C SER A 227 -25.75 -5.64 8.22
N GLY A 228 -24.86 -5.19 7.36
CA GLY A 228 -24.69 -3.78 7.02
C GLY A 228 -24.33 -2.92 8.22
N LYS A 229 -23.61 -3.47 9.21
CA LYS A 229 -23.28 -2.79 10.47
C LYS A 229 -21.84 -3.06 10.89
N VAL A 230 -21.29 -2.15 11.70
CA VAL A 230 -20.05 -2.41 12.44
C VAL A 230 -20.32 -3.52 13.44
N GLU A 231 -19.56 -4.61 13.35
CA GLU A 231 -19.69 -5.79 14.21
C GLU A 231 -18.64 -5.80 15.32
N GLN A 232 -17.42 -5.36 15.00
CA GLN A 232 -16.30 -5.37 15.96
C GLN A 232 -15.39 -4.17 15.74
N ARG A 233 -14.66 -3.81 16.80
CA ARG A 233 -13.64 -2.77 16.78
C ARG A 233 -12.49 -3.20 17.67
N PHE A 234 -11.29 -3.21 17.11
CA PHE A 234 -10.07 -3.56 17.81
C PHE A 234 -9.19 -2.34 17.95
N LYS A 235 -8.75 -2.01 19.16
CA LYS A 235 -7.59 -1.14 19.35
C LYS A 235 -6.33 -1.91 18.96
N VAL A 236 -5.47 -1.28 18.18
CA VAL A 236 -4.21 -1.85 17.71
C VAL A 236 -3.04 -0.98 18.11
N SER A 237 -1.84 -1.54 18.13
CA SER A 237 -0.64 -0.79 18.49
C SER A 237 -0.12 0.08 17.33
N ALA A 238 -0.62 -0.12 16.10
CA ALA A 238 -0.32 0.77 14.98
C ALA A 238 -0.91 2.16 15.24
N GLU A 239 -0.08 3.19 15.18
CA GLU A 239 -0.53 4.58 15.35
C GLU A 239 -1.08 5.18 14.08
N GLN A 240 -0.58 4.69 12.94
CA GLN A 240 -1.03 5.09 11.61
C GLN A 240 -1.37 3.85 10.78
N PRO A 241 -2.41 3.09 11.18
CA PRO A 241 -2.80 1.91 10.42
C PRO A 241 -3.36 2.36 9.06
N MET A 242 -2.61 2.04 7.99
CA MET A 242 -2.95 2.44 6.63
C MET A 242 -3.62 1.28 5.87
N ASN A 243 -2.91 0.63 4.98
CA ASN A 243 -3.48 -0.40 4.13
C ASN A 243 -3.51 -1.77 4.83
N ILE A 244 -4.45 -2.61 4.42
CA ILE A 244 -4.69 -3.94 5.00
C ILE A 244 -4.58 -4.99 3.90
N ALA A 245 -3.77 -6.04 4.13
CA ALA A 245 -3.83 -7.27 3.36
C ALA A 245 -4.45 -8.38 4.21
N LEU A 246 -5.41 -9.12 3.64
CA LEU A 246 -6.10 -10.21 4.29
C LEU A 246 -5.45 -11.55 3.93
N ASP A 247 -5.19 -12.38 4.94
CA ASP A 247 -4.88 -13.80 4.80
C ASP A 247 -6.04 -14.65 5.34
N PRO A 248 -6.99 -15.05 4.49
CA PRO A 248 -8.14 -15.81 4.93
C PRO A 248 -7.77 -17.19 5.49
N ALA A 249 -6.79 -17.86 4.90
CA ALA A 249 -6.34 -19.20 5.30
C ALA A 249 -5.63 -19.16 6.66
N GLY A 250 -4.72 -18.21 6.85
CA GLY A 250 -4.01 -17.99 8.12
C GLY A 250 -4.83 -17.25 9.17
N LYS A 251 -6.05 -16.81 8.85
CA LYS A 251 -6.92 -16.02 9.73
C LYS A 251 -6.23 -14.75 10.25
N ARG A 252 -5.45 -14.07 9.40
CA ARG A 252 -4.62 -12.92 9.76
C ARG A 252 -4.97 -11.69 8.93
N LEU A 253 -4.73 -10.54 9.53
CA LEU A 253 -4.64 -9.26 8.83
C LEU A 253 -3.19 -8.75 8.94
N PHE A 254 -2.66 -8.26 7.84
CA PHE A 254 -1.41 -7.53 7.80
C PHE A 254 -1.74 -6.05 7.62
N VAL A 255 -1.31 -5.21 8.54
CA VAL A 255 -1.67 -3.79 8.57
C VAL A 255 -0.40 -2.95 8.59
N THR A 256 -0.22 -2.07 7.61
CA THR A 256 0.92 -1.16 7.59
C THR A 256 0.75 -0.06 8.64
N ASP A 257 1.80 0.23 9.41
CA ASP A 257 1.91 1.34 10.36
C ASP A 257 2.94 2.33 9.84
N GLN A 258 2.45 3.38 9.15
CA GLN A 258 3.26 4.17 8.23
C GLN A 258 4.35 5.00 8.91
N GLY A 259 4.03 5.69 9.99
CA GLY A 259 4.97 6.55 10.68
C GLY A 259 5.28 7.88 9.96
N SER A 260 4.35 8.37 9.15
CA SER A 260 4.48 9.64 8.40
C SER A 260 4.37 10.86 9.31
N GLU A 261 5.32 11.78 9.23
CA GLU A 261 5.31 13.04 9.98
C GLU A 261 4.11 13.94 9.61
N MET A 262 3.68 13.92 8.35
CA MET A 262 2.51 14.66 7.91
C MET A 262 1.23 14.15 8.61
N ILE A 263 1.09 12.84 8.69
CA ILE A 263 -0.06 12.22 9.37
C ILE A 263 0.00 12.47 10.88
N ARG A 264 1.18 12.43 11.51
CA ARG A 264 1.36 12.78 12.93
C ARG A 264 0.89 14.20 13.22
N LYS A 265 1.29 15.16 12.40
CA LYS A 265 0.82 16.56 12.52
C LYS A 265 -0.70 16.65 12.40
N TYR A 266 -1.30 15.93 11.46
CA TYR A 266 -2.75 15.85 11.32
C TYR A 266 -3.41 15.23 12.57
N GLN A 267 -2.91 14.09 13.07
CA GLN A 267 -3.43 13.43 14.27
C GLN A 267 -3.34 14.34 15.52
N ALA A 268 -2.20 15.00 15.72
CA ALA A 268 -2.00 15.93 16.81
C ALA A 268 -2.99 17.11 16.75
N SER A 269 -3.18 17.70 15.56
CA SER A 269 -4.07 18.85 15.40
C SER A 269 -5.56 18.48 15.47
N SER A 270 -5.95 17.28 15.00
CA SER A 270 -7.35 16.87 14.93
C SER A 270 -7.88 16.18 16.19
N SER A 271 -7.02 15.50 16.94
CA SER A 271 -7.41 14.68 18.09
C SER A 271 -6.53 14.84 19.33
N GLY A 272 -5.49 15.69 19.28
CA GLY A 272 -4.49 15.80 20.36
C GLY A 272 -3.65 14.54 20.53
N PHE A 273 -3.57 13.68 19.50
CA PHE A 273 -2.83 12.43 19.55
C PHE A 273 -1.32 12.69 19.65
N GLU A 274 -0.68 12.05 20.63
CA GLU A 274 0.77 12.05 20.80
C GLU A 274 1.35 10.71 20.37
N SER A 275 2.30 10.75 19.40
CA SER A 275 2.98 9.55 18.92
C SER A 275 3.95 9.00 19.96
N LYS A 276 3.93 7.67 20.16
CA LYS A 276 4.76 6.94 21.13
C LYS A 276 5.85 6.09 20.47
N HIS A 277 5.77 5.87 19.16
CA HIS A 277 6.76 5.09 18.43
C HIS A 277 6.84 5.52 16.94
N PRO A 278 7.93 5.18 16.24
CA PRO A 278 8.16 5.65 14.87
C PRO A 278 7.19 5.09 13.81
N GLY A 279 6.42 4.03 14.10
CA GLY A 279 5.75 3.25 13.08
C GLY A 279 6.75 2.39 12.30
N GLN A 280 6.77 2.49 10.97
CA GLN A 280 7.72 1.79 10.08
C GLN A 280 7.71 0.28 10.29
N ARG A 281 6.50 -0.29 10.26
CA ARG A 281 6.29 -1.71 10.48
C ARG A 281 5.00 -2.20 9.85
N VAL A 282 4.85 -3.52 9.76
CA VAL A 282 3.58 -4.19 9.50
C VAL A 282 3.16 -4.94 10.74
N LEU A 283 1.96 -4.68 11.24
CA LEU A 283 1.35 -5.50 12.27
C LEU A 283 0.70 -6.72 11.65
N VAL A 284 0.86 -7.87 12.32
CA VAL A 284 0.14 -9.09 12.02
C VAL A 284 -0.89 -9.30 13.12
N LEU A 285 -2.16 -9.29 12.76
CA LEU A 285 -3.28 -9.39 13.70
C LEU A 285 -4.06 -10.68 13.46
N ASP A 286 -4.53 -11.32 14.53
CA ASP A 286 -5.62 -12.29 14.42
C ASP A 286 -6.89 -11.57 13.99
N ARG A 287 -7.47 -11.97 12.85
CA ARG A 287 -8.61 -11.26 12.24
C ARG A 287 -9.90 -11.32 13.06
N THR A 288 -9.99 -12.27 14.01
CA THR A 288 -11.21 -12.48 14.81
C THR A 288 -11.15 -11.74 16.13
N THR A 289 -9.98 -11.71 16.76
CA THR A 289 -9.79 -11.13 18.08
C THR A 289 -9.10 -9.78 18.06
N GLY A 290 -8.47 -9.41 16.95
CA GLY A 290 -7.61 -8.22 16.84
C GLY A 290 -6.29 -8.35 17.61
N LYS A 291 -5.99 -9.51 18.19
CA LYS A 291 -4.74 -9.75 18.93
C LYS A 291 -3.55 -9.61 17.99
N GLU A 292 -2.55 -8.85 18.42
CA GLU A 292 -1.27 -8.77 17.71
C GLU A 292 -0.52 -10.10 17.85
N LEU A 293 -0.20 -10.70 16.71
CA LEU A 293 0.55 -11.96 16.60
C LEU A 293 2.03 -11.70 16.37
N ALA A 294 2.35 -10.63 15.62
CA ALA A 294 3.71 -10.23 15.30
C ALA A 294 3.77 -8.76 14.85
N SER A 295 4.97 -8.20 14.90
CA SER A 295 5.35 -6.91 14.33
C SER A 295 6.55 -7.12 13.41
N ILE A 296 6.42 -6.73 12.15
CA ILE A 296 7.44 -6.91 11.11
C ILE A 296 8.08 -5.53 10.85
N PRO A 297 9.35 -5.32 11.20
CA PRO A 297 10.04 -4.07 10.86
C PRO A 297 10.10 -3.88 9.34
N THR A 298 9.91 -2.65 8.89
CA THR A 298 10.01 -2.27 7.49
C THR A 298 11.03 -1.14 7.31
N ASP A 299 11.31 -0.81 6.06
CA ASP A 299 11.93 0.47 5.72
C ASP A 299 10.92 1.62 5.89
N ALA A 300 11.35 2.87 5.70
CA ALA A 300 10.58 4.06 6.02
C ALA A 300 9.29 4.21 5.19
N GLY A 301 8.20 4.55 5.87
CA GLY A 301 6.91 4.87 5.25
C GLY A 301 6.18 3.69 4.60
N PRO A 302 5.99 2.52 5.27
CA PRO A 302 5.23 1.42 4.68
C PRO A 302 3.81 1.85 4.37
N LEU A 303 3.35 1.58 3.12
CA LEU A 303 2.05 2.04 2.64
C LEU A 303 1.28 0.93 1.93
N GLY A 304 1.57 0.69 0.65
CA GLY A 304 0.95 -0.38 -0.11
C GLY A 304 1.36 -1.75 0.41
N ILE A 305 0.42 -2.68 0.50
CA ILE A 305 0.65 -4.03 0.99
C ILE A 305 -0.13 -5.05 0.15
N LEU A 306 0.52 -6.14 -0.24
CA LEU A 306 -0.08 -7.19 -1.06
C LEU A 306 0.41 -8.56 -0.59
N LEU A 307 -0.53 -9.49 -0.40
CA LEU A 307 -0.24 -10.88 -0.06
C LEU A 307 -0.35 -11.80 -1.28
N ASP A 308 0.73 -12.45 -1.65
CA ASP A 308 0.72 -13.66 -2.48
C ASP A 308 0.68 -14.89 -1.56
N ALA A 309 -0.53 -15.33 -1.26
CA ALA A 309 -0.74 -16.46 -0.37
C ALA A 309 -0.19 -17.77 -0.93
N GLN A 310 -0.20 -17.94 -2.27
CA GLN A 310 0.30 -19.15 -2.93
C GLN A 310 1.81 -19.33 -2.75
N ARG A 311 2.58 -18.23 -2.86
CA ARG A 311 4.04 -18.26 -2.69
C ARG A 311 4.48 -17.86 -1.28
N LYS A 312 3.52 -17.60 -0.39
CA LYS A 312 3.79 -17.14 0.98
C LYS A 312 4.69 -15.90 0.99
N ARG A 313 4.31 -14.90 0.19
CA ARG A 313 5.01 -13.63 0.08
C ARG A 313 4.10 -12.47 0.44
N LEU A 314 4.61 -11.61 1.28
CA LEU A 314 4.00 -10.32 1.62
C LEU A 314 4.89 -9.23 1.04
N TYR A 315 4.35 -8.43 0.12
CA TYR A 315 5.04 -7.29 -0.49
C TYR A 315 4.57 -6.00 0.16
N VAL A 316 5.52 -5.11 0.47
CA VAL A 316 5.25 -3.82 1.12
C VAL A 316 6.00 -2.74 0.36
N THR A 317 5.29 -1.67 -0.06
CA THR A 317 5.96 -0.45 -0.52
C THR A 317 6.39 0.37 0.67
N ASN A 318 7.65 0.77 0.70
CA ASN A 318 8.22 1.68 1.69
C ASN A 318 8.37 3.04 1.02
N ARG A 319 7.33 3.87 1.14
CA ARG A 319 7.18 5.11 0.37
C ARG A 319 8.34 6.06 0.57
N ASP A 320 8.74 6.28 1.82
CA ASP A 320 9.78 7.24 2.17
C ASP A 320 11.19 6.62 2.05
N GLY A 321 11.27 5.28 2.09
CA GLY A 321 12.50 4.51 1.87
C GLY A 321 12.82 4.24 0.39
N GLY A 322 11.88 4.50 -0.53
CA GLY A 322 12.10 4.26 -1.96
C GLY A 322 12.30 2.79 -2.32
N THR A 323 11.71 1.86 -1.56
CA THR A 323 11.91 0.43 -1.73
C THR A 323 10.59 -0.34 -1.75
N VAL A 324 10.62 -1.54 -2.33
CA VAL A 324 9.61 -2.57 -2.13
C VAL A 324 10.29 -3.74 -1.42
N THR A 325 9.78 -4.15 -0.28
CA THR A 325 10.31 -5.29 0.47
C THR A 325 9.38 -6.47 0.40
N ALA A 326 9.95 -7.66 0.16
CA ALA A 326 9.25 -8.95 0.20
C ALA A 326 9.59 -9.68 1.50
N TYR A 327 8.57 -10.15 2.19
CA TYR A 327 8.69 -10.97 3.39
C TYR A 327 8.07 -12.35 3.14
N ASN A 328 8.56 -13.36 3.87
CA ASN A 328 7.82 -14.61 3.98
C ASN A 328 6.63 -14.41 4.93
N SER A 329 5.41 -14.66 4.46
CA SER A 329 4.19 -14.37 5.23
C SER A 329 3.97 -15.28 6.44
N ASP A 330 4.67 -16.43 6.53
CA ASP A 330 4.55 -17.36 7.67
C ASP A 330 5.64 -17.12 8.72
N THR A 331 6.88 -16.87 8.28
CA THR A 331 8.02 -16.68 9.19
C THR A 331 8.31 -15.21 9.48
N TYR A 332 7.69 -14.29 8.72
CA TYR A 332 7.87 -12.83 8.79
C TYR A 332 9.29 -12.34 8.48
N LYS A 333 10.16 -13.24 8.01
CA LYS A 333 11.53 -12.90 7.62
C LYS A 333 11.54 -12.19 6.27
N GLN A 334 12.39 -11.17 6.17
CA GLN A 334 12.66 -10.51 4.90
C GLN A 334 13.31 -11.50 3.91
N VAL A 335 12.83 -11.48 2.68
CA VAL A 335 13.31 -12.35 1.59
C VAL A 335 14.08 -11.57 0.56
N ALA A 336 13.59 -10.37 0.20
CA ALA A 336 14.21 -9.52 -0.79
C ALA A 336 13.83 -8.06 -0.56
N THR A 337 14.65 -7.15 -1.09
CA THR A 337 14.34 -5.72 -1.20
C THR A 337 14.69 -5.24 -2.60
N TYR A 338 13.78 -4.47 -3.20
CA TYR A 338 13.93 -3.90 -4.54
C TYR A 338 13.98 -2.38 -4.43
N ALA A 339 15.02 -1.77 -4.99
CA ALA A 339 15.13 -0.32 -5.05
C ALA A 339 14.17 0.24 -6.10
N VAL A 340 13.24 1.07 -5.68
CA VAL A 340 12.21 1.70 -6.51
C VAL A 340 12.05 3.17 -6.08
N PRO A 341 13.11 4.00 -6.19
CA PRO A 341 13.00 5.40 -5.81
C PRO A 341 12.08 6.16 -6.79
N THR A 342 11.31 7.21 -6.40
CA THR A 342 11.40 7.89 -5.12
C THR A 342 10.35 7.41 -4.11
N HIS A 343 9.06 7.42 -4.47
CA HIS A 343 7.95 7.10 -3.58
C HIS A 343 7.07 5.98 -4.15
N PRO A 344 7.46 4.69 -3.99
CA PRO A 344 6.61 3.57 -4.37
C PRO A 344 5.31 3.63 -3.56
N ASN A 345 4.16 3.46 -4.25
CA ASN A 345 2.85 3.73 -3.66
C ASN A 345 1.94 2.50 -3.63
N SER A 346 1.50 2.01 -4.78
CA SER A 346 0.53 0.92 -4.91
C SER A 346 1.16 -0.29 -5.60
N LEU A 347 0.58 -1.47 -5.39
CA LEU A 347 1.09 -2.77 -5.84
C LEU A 347 0.02 -3.55 -6.59
N ALA A 348 0.39 -4.19 -7.72
CA ALA A 348 -0.39 -5.24 -8.36
C ALA A 348 0.50 -6.40 -8.79
N LEU A 349 -0.02 -7.63 -8.74
CA LEU A 349 0.73 -8.85 -9.00
C LEU A 349 0.18 -9.57 -10.22
N ASP A 350 1.04 -9.86 -11.19
CA ASP A 350 0.83 -10.97 -12.13
C ASP A 350 1.34 -12.26 -11.47
N ALA A 351 0.43 -12.96 -10.81
CA ALA A 351 0.77 -14.19 -10.10
C ALA A 351 1.23 -15.31 -11.06
N LYS A 352 0.81 -15.29 -12.32
CA LYS A 352 1.20 -16.30 -13.31
C LYS A 352 2.64 -16.13 -13.77
N LYS A 353 3.03 -14.89 -14.09
CA LYS A 353 4.39 -14.55 -14.54
C LYS A 353 5.34 -14.27 -13.37
N ASN A 354 4.84 -14.20 -12.13
CA ASN A 354 5.58 -13.79 -10.94
C ASN A 354 6.21 -12.40 -11.11
N VAL A 355 5.37 -11.42 -11.50
CA VAL A 355 5.78 -10.04 -11.75
C VAL A 355 4.95 -9.10 -10.89
N LEU A 356 5.63 -8.17 -10.22
CA LEU A 356 5.01 -7.13 -9.44
C LEU A 356 5.07 -5.80 -10.21
N TYR A 357 3.96 -5.08 -10.26
CA TYR A 357 3.85 -3.72 -10.78
C TYR A 357 3.67 -2.75 -9.63
N VAL A 358 4.33 -1.59 -9.73
CA VAL A 358 4.37 -0.59 -8.66
C VAL A 358 4.20 0.81 -9.26
N THR A 359 3.25 1.60 -8.78
CA THR A 359 3.24 3.04 -9.06
C THR A 359 4.30 3.74 -8.23
N VAL A 360 5.06 4.62 -8.85
CA VAL A 360 6.15 5.36 -8.20
C VAL A 360 5.92 6.85 -8.42
N LYS A 361 5.65 7.54 -7.33
CA LYS A 361 5.45 8.98 -7.34
C LYS A 361 6.78 9.72 -7.32
N ASN A 362 6.78 10.91 -7.87
CA ASN A 362 7.91 11.81 -7.81
C ASN A 362 8.16 12.30 -6.36
N GLY A 363 9.39 12.63 -6.05
CA GLY A 363 9.77 13.32 -4.82
C GLY A 363 9.70 14.83 -4.98
N ASP A 364 10.09 15.54 -3.92
CA ASP A 364 10.05 17.02 -3.90
C ASP A 364 11.08 17.67 -4.82
N SER A 365 12.10 16.92 -5.26
CA SER A 365 13.15 17.40 -6.16
C SER A 365 12.76 17.43 -7.63
N GLU A 366 11.73 16.66 -8.01
CA GLU A 366 11.28 16.62 -9.39
C GLU A 366 10.40 17.83 -9.73
N PRO A 367 10.49 18.36 -10.96
CA PRO A 367 9.67 19.48 -11.38
C PRO A 367 8.17 19.19 -11.21
N LYS A 368 7.41 20.19 -10.76
CA LYS A 368 5.96 20.08 -10.66
C LYS A 368 5.35 19.77 -12.02
N GLY A 369 4.46 18.78 -12.06
CA GLY A 369 3.80 18.36 -13.30
C GLY A 369 4.62 17.42 -14.17
N SER A 370 5.83 16.99 -13.73
CA SER A 370 6.56 15.95 -14.44
C SER A 370 5.86 14.58 -14.33
N GLU A 371 6.10 13.72 -15.31
CA GLU A 371 5.55 12.36 -15.33
C GLU A 371 6.10 11.53 -14.17
N GLU A 372 5.21 10.82 -13.52
CA GLU A 372 5.50 9.76 -12.56
C GLU A 372 5.60 8.42 -13.29
N SER A 373 6.06 7.39 -12.63
CA SER A 373 6.42 6.14 -13.30
C SER A 373 5.73 4.91 -12.74
N VAL A 374 5.71 3.87 -13.56
CA VAL A 374 5.39 2.51 -13.14
C VAL A 374 6.67 1.68 -13.20
N ALA A 375 6.92 0.92 -12.14
CA ALA A 375 7.98 -0.07 -12.08
C ALA A 375 7.41 -1.48 -12.28
N ARG A 376 8.17 -2.33 -12.98
CA ARG A 376 7.94 -3.76 -13.17
C ARG A 376 9.11 -4.50 -12.53
N ILE A 377 8.81 -5.40 -11.62
CA ILE A 377 9.78 -6.20 -10.86
C ILE A 377 9.54 -7.67 -11.21
N ALA A 378 10.53 -8.33 -11.79
CA ALA A 378 10.51 -9.78 -11.92
C ALA A 378 10.91 -10.39 -10.56
N LEU A 379 10.05 -11.24 -9.97
CA LEU A 379 10.17 -11.74 -8.60
C LEU A 379 10.89 -13.11 -8.54
#